data_5a5a653bd09ff40523a5bc96cb00ab5a
#
_entry.id   5a5a653bd09ff40523a5bc96cb00ab5a
#
_cell.length_a   1.000
_cell.length_b   1.000
_cell.length_c   1.000
_cell.angle_alpha   90.00
_cell.angle_beta   90.00
_cell.angle_gamma   90.00
#
_symmetry.space_group_name_H-M   'P 1'
#
loop_
_entity.id
_entity.type
_entity.pdbx_description
1 polymer ?
#
loop_
_entity_poly.entity_id
_entity_poly.type
_entity_poly.pdbx_seq_one_letter_code
_entity_poly.pdbx_strand_id
1 'polypeptide(L)'
;MKKNAQRLENLLNLLAGKSMPYAEFVAKFSDVPEISAVIDARDLSMWRALGLDVGKNELGEVELATRFREIDEQEFCVVDIETSGGVNSGQIIEIGAIRLRNGCEIGRFETFVAAPEVPENITQLTGISALDLIGAPSLKSALERFKIFLGEAVFVAHNVNFDYGFISHSLSRIGLGILLNRKLCTIDLARRTIASQKYGLDSLKELLGIHNAHHRALNDAISASEILKYAFTKLPFSVQTTEDLIKFSKSAPSMKINPNPSLAG
;
A
#
# COMPACT_ATOMS: atom_id res chain seq x y z
N MET A 1 14.96 -1.64 14.56
CA MET A 1 13.80 -1.36 13.70
C MET A 1 13.86 -2.11 12.36
N LYS A 2 14.81 -1.87 11.44
CA LYS A 2 14.82 -2.55 10.11
C LYS A 2 14.81 -4.09 10.17
N LYS A 3 15.53 -4.72 11.12
CA LYS A 3 15.60 -6.19 11.27
C LYS A 3 14.26 -6.82 11.67
N ASN A 4 13.49 -6.18 12.53
CA ASN A 4 12.19 -6.67 12.98
C ASN A 4 11.11 -6.50 11.91
N ALA A 5 11.10 -5.36 11.20
CA ALA A 5 10.21 -5.14 10.07
C ALA A 5 10.41 -6.21 8.98
N GLN A 6 11.67 -6.58 8.70
CA GLN A 6 11.98 -7.67 7.76
C GLN A 6 11.51 -9.03 8.29
N ARG A 7 11.67 -9.30 9.60
CA ARG A 7 11.17 -10.53 10.22
C ARG A 7 9.65 -10.65 10.08
N LEU A 8 8.92 -9.56 10.37
CA LEU A 8 7.46 -9.52 10.22
C LEU A 8 7.05 -9.77 8.77
N GLU A 9 7.68 -9.10 7.82
CA GLU A 9 7.39 -9.31 6.39
C GLU A 9 7.66 -10.75 5.94
N ASN A 10 8.75 -11.36 6.41
CA ASN A 10 9.04 -12.76 6.13
C ASN A 10 7.98 -13.72 6.69
N LEU A 11 7.47 -13.46 7.90
CA LEU A 11 6.39 -14.25 8.51
C LEU A 11 5.07 -14.08 7.74
N LEU A 12 4.72 -12.87 7.33
CA LEU A 12 3.55 -12.61 6.49
C LEU A 12 3.66 -13.32 5.13
N ASN A 13 4.84 -13.30 4.50
CA ASN A 13 5.08 -14.01 3.25
C ASN A 13 5.05 -15.55 3.43
N LEU A 14 5.46 -16.07 4.59
CA LEU A 14 5.32 -17.49 4.90
C LEU A 14 3.83 -17.89 4.97
N LEU A 15 3.01 -17.07 5.65
CA LEU A 15 1.57 -17.28 5.76
C LEU A 15 0.87 -17.09 4.40
N ALA A 16 1.38 -16.20 3.55
CA ALA A 16 0.93 -16.05 2.16
C ALA A 16 1.21 -17.29 1.29
N GLY A 17 2.22 -18.07 1.64
CA GLY A 17 2.58 -19.30 0.90
C GLY A 17 1.82 -20.57 1.36
N LYS A 18 1.45 -20.65 2.62
CA LYS A 18 0.75 -21.81 3.19
C LYS A 18 -0.01 -21.49 4.46
N SER A 19 -1.04 -22.27 4.77
CA SER A 19 -1.70 -22.25 6.07
C SER A 19 -0.73 -22.70 7.18
N MET A 20 -0.99 -22.30 8.40
CA MET A 20 -0.10 -22.56 9.54
C MET A 20 -0.92 -23.05 10.74
N PRO A 21 -0.52 -24.12 11.43
CA PRO A 21 -1.16 -24.53 12.68
C PRO A 21 -1.28 -23.35 13.65
N TYR A 22 -2.44 -23.20 14.27
CA TYR A 22 -2.73 -22.04 15.15
C TYR A 22 -1.67 -21.84 16.25
N ALA A 23 -1.22 -22.91 16.88
CA ALA A 23 -0.18 -22.83 17.91
C ALA A 23 1.16 -22.32 17.36
N GLU A 24 1.52 -22.75 16.13
CA GLU A 24 2.74 -22.27 15.45
C GLU A 24 2.62 -20.80 15.07
N PHE A 25 1.45 -20.38 14.56
CA PHE A 25 1.15 -19.00 14.25
C PHE A 25 1.34 -18.11 15.50
N VAL A 26 0.68 -18.47 16.61
CA VAL A 26 0.78 -17.72 17.87
C VAL A 26 2.24 -17.64 18.32
N ALA A 27 2.96 -18.77 18.36
CA ALA A 27 4.35 -18.79 18.81
C ALA A 27 5.26 -17.88 17.96
N LYS A 28 5.16 -17.97 16.61
CA LYS A 28 6.01 -17.20 15.71
C LYS A 28 5.76 -15.69 15.78
N PHE A 29 4.50 -15.30 15.89
CA PHE A 29 4.12 -13.88 15.84
C PHE A 29 4.16 -13.20 17.22
N SER A 30 3.91 -13.91 18.34
CA SER A 30 4.06 -13.36 19.68
C SER A 30 5.49 -12.91 19.98
N ASP A 31 6.48 -13.50 19.32
CA ASP A 31 7.90 -13.14 19.43
C ASP A 31 8.30 -11.90 18.58
N VAL A 32 7.35 -11.29 17.88
CA VAL A 32 7.60 -10.05 17.11
C VAL A 32 7.22 -8.86 18.00
N PRO A 33 8.17 -8.03 18.43
CA PRO A 33 7.91 -6.94 19.37
C PRO A 33 6.86 -5.94 18.88
N GLU A 34 6.84 -5.66 17.58
CA GLU A 34 5.87 -4.76 16.96
C GLU A 34 4.43 -5.30 17.03
N ILE A 35 4.27 -6.63 17.12
CA ILE A 35 2.98 -7.29 17.27
C ILE A 35 2.59 -7.35 18.74
N SER A 36 3.46 -7.93 19.59
CA SER A 36 3.16 -8.14 21.00
C SER A 36 2.94 -6.85 21.80
N ALA A 37 3.47 -5.72 21.32
CA ALA A 37 3.22 -4.40 21.89
C ALA A 37 1.83 -3.83 21.54
N VAL A 38 1.15 -4.37 20.52
CA VAL A 38 -0.09 -3.79 19.98
C VAL A 38 -1.29 -4.70 20.14
N ILE A 39 -1.11 -6.02 19.94
CA ILE A 39 -2.19 -7.00 19.97
C ILE A 39 -1.79 -8.29 20.70
N ASP A 40 -2.80 -9.03 21.17
CA ASP A 40 -2.63 -10.44 21.51
C ASP A 40 -2.65 -11.28 20.23
N ALA A 41 -1.54 -11.95 19.92
CA ALA A 41 -1.43 -12.77 18.72
C ALA A 41 -2.47 -13.92 18.64
N ARG A 42 -3.11 -14.28 19.77
CA ARG A 42 -4.15 -15.30 19.86
C ARG A 42 -5.51 -14.81 19.35
N ASP A 43 -5.75 -13.51 19.36
CA ASP A 43 -7.00 -12.92 18.91
C ASP A 43 -6.92 -12.53 17.43
N LEU A 44 -7.47 -13.39 16.55
CA LEU A 44 -7.45 -13.15 15.11
C LEU A 44 -8.25 -11.90 14.70
N SER A 45 -9.22 -11.44 15.50
CA SER A 45 -9.95 -10.22 15.20
C SER A 45 -9.06 -8.98 15.30
N MET A 46 -8.08 -8.99 16.21
CA MET A 46 -7.11 -7.89 16.32
C MET A 46 -6.18 -7.79 15.11
N TRP A 47 -5.85 -8.93 14.47
CA TRP A 47 -5.07 -8.93 13.22
C TRP A 47 -5.83 -8.25 12.09
N ARG A 48 -7.13 -8.56 11.97
CA ARG A 48 -8.00 -7.93 10.99
C ARG A 48 -8.13 -6.42 11.24
N ALA A 49 -8.21 -6.00 12.50
CA ALA A 49 -8.20 -4.58 12.87
C ALA A 49 -6.89 -3.84 12.51
N LEU A 50 -5.79 -4.57 12.28
CA LEU A 50 -4.53 -4.05 11.75
C LEU A 50 -4.40 -4.21 10.22
N GLY A 51 -5.45 -4.71 9.55
CA GLY A 51 -5.53 -4.84 8.11
C GLY A 51 -5.08 -6.19 7.53
N LEU A 52 -4.82 -7.20 8.38
CA LEU A 52 -4.47 -8.53 7.91
C LEU A 52 -5.69 -9.46 7.94
N ASP A 53 -6.25 -9.76 6.76
CA ASP A 53 -7.42 -10.63 6.61
C ASP A 53 -7.03 -12.10 6.83
N VAL A 54 -7.05 -12.50 8.10
CA VAL A 54 -6.76 -13.87 8.56
C VAL A 54 -7.98 -14.55 9.14
N GLY A 55 -8.06 -15.86 8.94
CA GLY A 55 -9.09 -16.72 9.51
C GLY A 55 -8.54 -18.09 9.87
N LYS A 56 -9.39 -18.97 10.41
CA LYS A 56 -9.11 -20.40 10.57
C LYS A 56 -9.85 -21.19 9.50
N ASN A 57 -9.16 -22.12 8.87
CA ASN A 57 -9.77 -23.11 7.99
C ASN A 57 -10.44 -24.25 8.81
N GLU A 58 -11.04 -25.21 8.13
CA GLU A 58 -11.73 -26.37 8.74
C GLU A 58 -10.79 -27.23 9.58
N LEU A 59 -9.49 -27.23 9.31
CA LEU A 59 -8.48 -27.94 10.07
C LEU A 59 -7.98 -27.16 11.29
N GLY A 60 -8.51 -25.94 11.52
CA GLY A 60 -8.10 -25.05 12.60
C GLY A 60 -6.75 -24.37 12.37
N GLU A 61 -6.22 -24.41 11.15
CA GLU A 61 -5.01 -23.69 10.76
C GLU A 61 -5.33 -22.23 10.39
N VAL A 62 -4.40 -21.34 10.69
CA VAL A 62 -4.49 -19.92 10.29
C VAL A 62 -4.09 -19.77 8.82
N GLU A 63 -4.89 -19.03 8.08
CA GLU A 63 -4.64 -18.73 6.67
C GLU A 63 -4.99 -17.28 6.34
N LEU A 64 -4.37 -16.78 5.26
CA LEU A 64 -4.72 -15.49 4.67
C LEU A 64 -5.85 -15.65 3.65
N ALA A 65 -6.90 -14.85 3.76
CA ALA A 65 -7.98 -14.85 2.79
C ALA A 65 -7.49 -14.47 1.37
N THR A 66 -6.48 -13.60 1.27
CA THR A 66 -5.86 -13.17 -0.01
C THR A 66 -5.26 -14.31 -0.84
N ARG A 67 -5.01 -15.49 -0.22
CA ARG A 67 -4.53 -16.69 -0.95
C ARG A 67 -5.58 -17.32 -1.85
N PHE A 68 -6.84 -17.13 -1.51
CA PHE A 68 -7.98 -17.78 -2.17
C PHE A 68 -8.91 -16.78 -2.84
N ARG A 69 -8.79 -15.48 -2.46
CA ARG A 69 -9.63 -14.44 -3.02
C ARG A 69 -9.16 -14.08 -4.44
N GLU A 70 -10.08 -14.20 -5.39
CA GLU A 70 -9.85 -13.79 -6.76
C GLU A 70 -9.58 -12.28 -6.85
N ILE A 71 -8.85 -11.85 -7.87
CA ILE A 71 -8.47 -10.43 -8.05
C ILE A 71 -9.71 -9.55 -8.16
N ASP A 72 -10.76 -10.01 -8.84
CA ASP A 72 -11.99 -9.25 -9.04
C ASP A 72 -12.82 -9.10 -7.74
N GLU A 73 -12.68 -10.03 -6.80
CA GLU A 73 -13.34 -9.98 -5.50
C GLU A 73 -12.54 -9.18 -4.48
N GLN A 74 -11.23 -9.00 -4.71
CA GLN A 74 -10.34 -8.31 -3.78
C GLN A 74 -10.58 -6.80 -3.80
N GLU A 75 -10.61 -6.22 -2.61
CA GLU A 75 -10.55 -4.77 -2.46
C GLU A 75 -9.10 -4.28 -2.44
N PHE A 76 -8.83 -3.30 -3.28
CA PHE A 76 -7.56 -2.61 -3.36
C PHE A 76 -7.76 -1.15 -2.93
N CYS A 77 -6.95 -0.67 -2.00
CA CYS A 77 -6.93 0.73 -1.60
C CYS A 77 -5.67 1.38 -2.18
N VAL A 78 -5.84 2.17 -3.23
CA VAL A 78 -4.75 2.91 -3.88
C VAL A 78 -4.56 4.21 -3.13
N VAL A 79 -3.37 4.41 -2.58
CA VAL A 79 -3.05 5.48 -1.62
C VAL A 79 -1.89 6.31 -2.14
N ASP A 80 -1.97 7.59 -1.90
CA ASP A 80 -0.86 8.53 -2.03
C ASP A 80 -0.88 9.52 -0.86
N ILE A 81 0.29 10.00 -0.44
CA ILE A 81 0.40 10.99 0.64
C ILE A 81 1.32 12.14 0.25
N GLU A 82 0.97 13.34 0.71
CA GLU A 82 1.91 14.46 0.75
C GLU A 82 2.48 14.63 2.15
N THR A 83 3.75 15.00 2.23
CA THR A 83 4.48 15.10 3.51
C THR A 83 5.27 16.40 3.61
N SER A 84 5.40 16.94 4.81
CA SER A 84 6.21 18.15 5.07
C SER A 84 7.72 17.86 5.13
N GLY A 85 8.15 16.62 4.85
CA GLY A 85 9.56 16.21 4.90
C GLY A 85 9.72 14.69 4.97
N GLY A 86 10.91 14.22 5.35
CA GLY A 86 11.19 12.79 5.49
C GLY A 86 10.51 12.15 6.69
N VAL A 87 10.46 10.81 6.73
CA VAL A 87 9.78 10.02 7.77
C VAL A 87 10.21 10.33 9.21
N ASN A 88 11.45 10.79 9.41
CA ASN A 88 11.99 11.15 10.73
C ASN A 88 11.90 12.65 11.06
N SER A 89 11.69 13.50 10.06
CA SER A 89 11.75 14.96 10.22
C SER A 89 10.48 15.69 9.80
N GLY A 90 9.59 14.99 9.07
CA GLY A 90 8.32 15.54 8.61
C GLY A 90 7.11 14.80 9.16
N GLN A 91 5.95 15.21 8.70
CA GLN A 91 4.69 14.53 8.95
C GLN A 91 3.84 14.51 7.67
N ILE A 92 2.81 13.69 7.67
CA ILE A 92 1.79 13.68 6.61
C ILE A 92 1.01 14.97 6.69
N ILE A 93 0.81 15.64 5.54
CA ILE A 93 0.02 16.87 5.39
C ILE A 93 -1.21 16.68 4.51
N GLU A 94 -1.24 15.64 3.66
CA GLU A 94 -2.41 15.23 2.89
C GLU A 94 -2.43 13.71 2.74
N ILE A 95 -3.64 13.11 2.72
CA ILE A 95 -3.86 11.70 2.39
C ILE A 95 -4.94 11.66 1.32
N GLY A 96 -4.64 11.02 0.19
CA GLY A 96 -5.59 10.69 -0.86
C GLY A 96 -5.67 9.17 -1.05
N ALA A 97 -6.88 8.63 -1.20
CA ALA A 97 -7.03 7.22 -1.47
C ALA A 97 -8.29 6.89 -2.26
N ILE A 98 -8.18 5.88 -3.14
CA ILE A 98 -9.27 5.31 -3.91
C ILE A 98 -9.41 3.84 -3.56
N ARG A 99 -10.61 3.40 -3.21
CA ARG A 99 -10.92 2.00 -2.96
C ARG A 99 -11.57 1.39 -4.19
N LEU A 100 -11.00 0.30 -4.66
CA LEU A 100 -11.42 -0.41 -5.88
C LEU A 100 -11.85 -1.84 -5.58
N ARG A 101 -12.87 -2.33 -6.29
CA ARG A 101 -13.21 -3.75 -6.41
C ARG A 101 -13.68 -4.01 -7.85
N ASN A 102 -13.20 -5.08 -8.45
CA ASN A 102 -13.49 -5.43 -9.86
C ASN A 102 -13.28 -4.24 -10.82
N GLY A 103 -12.16 -3.52 -10.67
CA GLY A 103 -11.83 -2.34 -11.48
C GLY A 103 -12.72 -1.12 -11.26
N CYS A 104 -13.78 -1.21 -10.44
CA CYS A 104 -14.70 -0.11 -10.14
C CYS A 104 -14.31 0.60 -8.84
N GLU A 105 -14.42 1.93 -8.82
CA GLU A 105 -14.29 2.72 -7.59
C GLU A 105 -15.51 2.44 -6.69
N ILE A 106 -15.24 2.02 -5.45
CA ILE A 106 -16.26 1.76 -4.42
C ILE A 106 -16.16 2.74 -3.24
N GLY A 107 -15.16 3.59 -3.22
CA GLY A 107 -15.01 4.62 -2.20
C GLY A 107 -13.80 5.51 -2.44
N ARG A 108 -13.86 6.69 -1.84
CA ARG A 108 -12.84 7.74 -1.94
C ARG A 108 -12.58 8.35 -0.58
N PHE A 109 -11.32 8.62 -0.30
CA PHE A 109 -10.88 9.29 0.91
C PHE A 109 -9.93 10.42 0.55
N GLU A 110 -10.17 11.59 1.11
CA GLU A 110 -9.30 12.75 0.98
C GLU A 110 -9.32 13.53 2.27
N THR A 111 -8.16 13.94 2.75
CA THR A 111 -8.06 14.83 3.90
C THR A 111 -6.71 15.55 3.95
N PHE A 112 -6.73 16.83 4.22
CA PHE A 112 -5.57 17.50 4.77
C PHE A 112 -5.32 17.05 6.21
N VAL A 113 -4.10 17.31 6.70
CA VAL A 113 -3.69 17.03 8.07
C VAL A 113 -3.04 18.28 8.65
N ALA A 114 -3.52 18.74 9.81
CA ALA A 114 -2.96 19.90 10.47
C ALA A 114 -1.44 19.74 10.71
N ALA A 115 -0.68 20.73 10.28
CA ALA A 115 0.75 20.84 10.52
C ALA A 115 1.08 22.28 10.92
N PRO A 116 2.02 22.49 11.86
CA PRO A 116 2.38 23.83 12.30
C PRO A 116 3.09 24.65 11.22
N GLU A 117 3.81 23.96 10.33
CA GLU A 117 4.55 24.57 9.23
C GLU A 117 4.66 23.61 8.03
N VAL A 118 4.81 24.18 6.85
CA VAL A 118 5.13 23.46 5.61
C VAL A 118 6.37 24.15 5.01
N PRO A 119 7.50 23.45 4.82
CA PRO A 119 8.67 24.03 4.19
C PRO A 119 8.38 24.58 2.79
N GLU A 120 9.00 25.71 2.44
CA GLU A 120 8.76 26.40 1.17
C GLU A 120 8.97 25.51 -0.06
N ASN A 121 9.99 24.65 -0.06
CA ASN A 121 10.21 23.70 -1.14
C ASN A 121 9.10 22.64 -1.28
N ILE A 122 8.43 22.29 -0.19
CA ILE A 122 7.26 21.40 -0.21
C ILE A 122 6.04 22.15 -0.74
N THR A 123 5.83 23.41 -0.30
CA THR A 123 4.76 24.25 -0.85
C THR A 123 4.92 24.46 -2.36
N GLN A 124 6.14 24.68 -2.85
CA GLN A 124 6.42 24.81 -4.28
C GLN A 124 6.15 23.52 -5.05
N LEU A 125 6.40 22.36 -4.44
CA LEU A 125 6.17 21.05 -5.06
C LEU A 125 4.69 20.65 -5.07
N THR A 126 4.01 20.78 -3.94
CA THR A 126 2.64 20.24 -3.73
C THR A 126 1.54 21.29 -3.87
N GLY A 127 1.90 22.57 -3.84
CA GLY A 127 0.96 23.68 -3.75
C GLY A 127 0.28 23.83 -2.38
N ILE A 128 0.66 22.99 -1.39
CA ILE A 128 0.09 23.00 -0.05
C ILE A 128 0.93 23.92 0.84
N SER A 129 0.28 24.95 1.39
CA SER A 129 0.86 25.87 2.38
C SER A 129 0.33 25.60 3.79
N ALA A 130 0.97 26.17 4.79
CA ALA A 130 0.45 26.09 6.17
C ALA A 130 -0.97 26.71 6.32
N LEU A 131 -1.33 27.67 5.45
CA LEU A 131 -2.66 28.29 5.46
C LEU A 131 -3.74 27.28 5.03
N ASP A 132 -3.45 26.41 4.09
CA ASP A 132 -4.38 25.38 3.60
C ASP A 132 -4.67 24.32 4.68
N LEU A 133 -3.78 24.18 5.67
CA LEU A 133 -3.91 23.23 6.77
C LEU A 133 -4.62 23.79 8.00
N ILE A 134 -5.01 25.07 7.99
CA ILE A 134 -5.78 25.68 9.08
C ILE A 134 -7.16 25.02 9.17
N GLY A 135 -7.49 24.49 10.36
CA GLY A 135 -8.77 23.79 10.58
C GLY A 135 -8.79 22.34 10.09
N ALA A 136 -7.71 21.86 9.47
CA ALA A 136 -7.59 20.43 9.12
C ALA A 136 -7.57 19.54 10.38
N PRO A 137 -8.01 18.27 10.29
CA PRO A 137 -7.95 17.34 11.41
C PRO A 137 -6.50 17.08 11.86
N SER A 138 -6.33 16.74 13.14
CA SER A 138 -5.05 16.31 13.66
C SER A 138 -4.57 15.02 12.96
N LEU A 139 -3.26 14.78 12.94
CA LEU A 139 -2.68 13.55 12.39
C LEU A 139 -3.34 12.29 12.96
N LYS A 140 -3.64 12.27 14.27
CA LYS A 140 -4.33 11.15 14.91
C LYS A 140 -5.72 10.93 14.32
N SER A 141 -6.53 11.98 14.26
CA SER A 141 -7.91 11.88 13.73
C SER A 141 -7.93 11.49 12.24
N ALA A 142 -7.02 12.05 11.44
CA ALA A 142 -6.90 11.70 10.02
C ALA A 142 -6.53 10.23 9.83
N LEU A 143 -5.55 9.73 10.59
CA LEU A 143 -5.10 8.34 10.49
C LEU A 143 -6.10 7.33 11.07
N GLU A 144 -6.87 7.68 12.12
CA GLU A 144 -7.96 6.84 12.62
C GLU A 144 -9.04 6.64 11.54
N ARG A 145 -9.46 7.73 10.90
CA ARG A 145 -10.43 7.68 9.78
C ARG A 145 -9.87 6.92 8.57
N PHE A 146 -8.61 7.16 8.24
CA PHE A 146 -7.95 6.45 7.15
C PHE A 146 -7.85 4.94 7.40
N LYS A 147 -7.52 4.50 8.64
CA LYS A 147 -7.51 3.06 8.99
C LYS A 147 -8.88 2.41 8.80
N ILE A 148 -9.96 3.10 9.17
CA ILE A 148 -11.32 2.59 8.96
C ILE A 148 -11.61 2.48 7.46
N PHE A 149 -11.23 3.48 6.67
CA PHE A 149 -11.40 3.47 5.22
C PHE A 149 -10.58 2.35 4.56
N LEU A 150 -9.31 2.17 4.96
CA LEU A 150 -8.43 1.14 4.44
C LEU A 150 -8.94 -0.28 4.75
N GLY A 151 -9.38 -0.52 6.00
CA GLY A 151 -9.83 -1.84 6.45
C GLY A 151 -8.80 -2.93 6.14
N GLU A 152 -9.27 -4.05 5.59
CA GLU A 152 -8.47 -5.22 5.21
C GLU A 152 -8.06 -5.20 3.72
N ALA A 153 -8.31 -4.11 3.00
CA ALA A 153 -7.95 -3.99 1.59
C ALA A 153 -6.44 -4.14 1.37
N VAL A 154 -6.05 -4.62 0.20
CA VAL A 154 -4.64 -4.58 -0.21
C VAL A 154 -4.23 -3.13 -0.36
N PHE A 155 -3.18 -2.73 0.35
CA PHE A 155 -2.61 -1.40 0.24
C PHE A 155 -1.80 -1.27 -1.04
N VAL A 156 -2.18 -0.36 -1.91
CA VAL A 156 -1.51 -0.11 -3.20
C VAL A 156 -0.97 1.31 -3.22
N ALA A 157 0.24 1.50 -3.73
CA ALA A 157 0.76 2.85 -3.99
C ALA A 157 1.78 2.84 -5.13
N HIS A 158 2.04 4.01 -5.68
CA HIS A 158 3.11 4.19 -6.66
C HIS A 158 4.43 4.45 -5.92
N ASN A 159 5.25 3.39 -5.75
CA ASN A 159 6.35 3.26 -4.78
C ASN A 159 5.87 2.95 -3.35
N VAL A 160 5.13 1.85 -3.21
CA VAL A 160 4.42 1.44 -1.99
C VAL A 160 5.24 1.50 -0.69
N ASN A 161 6.56 1.33 -0.76
CA ASN A 161 7.40 1.35 0.45
C ASN A 161 7.47 2.73 1.09
N PHE A 162 7.28 3.81 0.33
CA PHE A 162 7.26 5.17 0.86
C PHE A 162 5.96 5.41 1.64
N ASP A 163 4.81 5.31 1.00
CA ASP A 163 3.50 5.63 1.59
C ASP A 163 3.16 4.69 2.75
N TYR A 164 3.26 3.39 2.51
CA TYR A 164 3.02 2.38 3.53
C TYR A 164 3.95 2.53 4.74
N GLY A 165 5.24 2.76 4.48
CA GLY A 165 6.24 2.94 5.52
C GLY A 165 5.99 4.21 6.34
N PHE A 166 5.66 5.32 5.69
CA PHE A 166 5.39 6.60 6.35
C PHE A 166 4.12 6.53 7.21
N ILE A 167 3.03 6.00 6.66
CA ILE A 167 1.76 5.83 7.39
C ILE A 167 1.95 4.88 8.58
N SER A 168 2.57 3.71 8.37
CA SER A 168 2.81 2.72 9.44
C SER A 168 3.69 3.30 10.56
N HIS A 169 4.73 4.06 10.21
CA HIS A 169 5.57 4.77 11.19
C HIS A 169 4.77 5.83 11.97
N SER A 170 3.95 6.62 11.27
CA SER A 170 3.12 7.64 11.89
C SER A 170 2.10 7.04 12.86
N LEU A 171 1.43 5.94 12.47
CA LEU A 171 0.52 5.18 13.33
C LEU A 171 1.20 4.69 14.61
N SER A 172 2.40 4.10 14.47
CA SER A 172 3.19 3.62 15.61
C SER A 172 3.55 4.76 16.57
N ARG A 173 3.98 5.90 16.06
CA ARG A 173 4.35 7.08 16.87
C ARG A 173 3.19 7.65 17.69
N ILE A 174 1.96 7.57 17.20
CA ILE A 174 0.77 8.09 17.89
C ILE A 174 -0.02 7.02 18.63
N GLY A 175 0.55 5.79 18.77
CA GLY A 175 -0.05 4.70 19.53
C GLY A 175 -1.24 4.01 18.88
N LEU A 176 -1.43 4.15 17.55
CA LEU A 176 -2.49 3.48 16.79
C LEU A 176 -2.06 2.14 16.15
N GLY A 177 -0.92 1.60 16.58
CA GLY A 177 -0.37 0.33 16.09
C GLY A 177 0.41 0.49 14.80
N ILE A 178 0.35 -0.53 13.95
CA ILE A 178 1.04 -0.60 12.65
C ILE A 178 0.04 -1.04 11.58
N LEU A 179 0.45 -0.97 10.31
CA LEU A 179 -0.28 -1.61 9.20
C LEU A 179 0.22 -3.03 9.00
N LEU A 180 -0.71 -3.95 8.78
CA LEU A 180 -0.42 -5.35 8.40
C LEU A 180 -1.04 -5.73 7.04
N ASN A 181 -1.68 -4.78 6.37
CA ASN A 181 -2.26 -4.99 5.04
C ASN A 181 -1.24 -5.58 4.07
N ARG A 182 -1.67 -6.50 3.23
CA ARG A 182 -0.86 -6.92 2.08
C ARG A 182 -0.60 -5.72 1.18
N LYS A 183 0.59 -5.68 0.55
CA LYS A 183 1.08 -4.53 -0.22
C LYS A 183 1.26 -4.88 -1.69
N LEU A 184 0.90 -3.97 -2.57
CA LEU A 184 1.16 -4.04 -4.01
C LEU A 184 1.76 -2.72 -4.50
N CYS A 185 2.87 -2.78 -5.22
CA CYS A 185 3.52 -1.62 -5.83
C CYS A 185 3.12 -1.49 -7.29
N THR A 186 2.51 -0.38 -7.70
CA THR A 186 2.14 -0.16 -9.09
C THR A 186 3.35 -0.04 -10.00
N ILE A 187 4.51 0.46 -9.53
CA ILE A 187 5.77 0.46 -10.28
C ILE A 187 6.21 -0.97 -10.61
N ASP A 188 6.21 -1.83 -9.59
CA ASP A 188 6.65 -3.23 -9.77
C ASP A 188 5.71 -3.99 -10.69
N LEU A 189 4.40 -3.78 -10.55
CA LEU A 189 3.42 -4.38 -11.44
C LEU A 189 3.52 -3.83 -12.86
N ALA A 190 3.63 -2.52 -13.03
CA ALA A 190 3.77 -1.88 -14.33
C ALA A 190 5.02 -2.38 -15.09
N ARG A 191 6.13 -2.62 -14.37
CA ARG A 191 7.33 -3.23 -14.98
C ARG A 191 7.09 -4.61 -15.60
N ARG A 192 6.04 -5.33 -15.22
CA ARG A 192 5.69 -6.68 -15.70
C ARG A 192 4.56 -6.71 -16.71
N THR A 193 3.85 -5.58 -16.83
CA THR A 193 2.63 -5.50 -17.64
C THR A 193 2.67 -4.39 -18.69
N ILE A 194 3.60 -3.43 -18.57
CA ILE A 194 3.67 -2.25 -19.44
C ILE A 194 5.09 -2.13 -20.00
N ALA A 195 5.21 -2.11 -21.33
CA ALA A 195 6.48 -1.86 -21.99
C ALA A 195 6.79 -0.35 -21.92
N SER A 196 7.78 0.06 -21.13
CA SER A 196 8.19 1.46 -20.95
C SER A 196 9.68 1.58 -20.65
N GLN A 197 10.23 2.77 -20.91
CA GLN A 197 11.60 3.13 -20.52
C GLN A 197 11.64 3.62 -19.06
N LYS A 198 10.59 4.32 -18.62
CA LYS A 198 10.47 4.93 -17.29
C LYS A 198 9.16 4.51 -16.64
N TYR A 199 9.20 4.32 -15.32
CA TYR A 199 8.07 3.84 -14.53
C TYR A 199 7.69 4.82 -13.41
N GLY A 200 8.12 6.08 -13.48
CA GLY A 200 7.60 7.16 -12.64
C GLY A 200 6.14 7.47 -12.99
N LEU A 201 5.38 8.01 -12.05
CA LEU A 201 3.95 8.27 -12.22
C LEU A 201 3.67 9.10 -13.47
N ASP A 202 4.40 10.21 -13.65
CA ASP A 202 4.25 11.11 -14.81
C ASP A 202 4.53 10.42 -16.14
N SER A 203 5.59 9.60 -16.20
CA SER A 203 5.93 8.88 -17.43
C SER A 203 4.87 7.85 -17.81
N LEU A 204 4.25 7.20 -16.83
CA LEU A 204 3.17 6.25 -17.09
C LEU A 204 1.84 6.97 -17.38
N LYS A 205 1.59 8.12 -16.76
CA LYS A 205 0.43 8.98 -17.09
C LYS A 205 0.49 9.42 -18.54
N GLU A 206 1.63 9.95 -18.98
CA GLU A 206 1.85 10.36 -20.38
C GLU A 206 1.65 9.17 -21.33
N LEU A 207 2.29 8.02 -21.04
CA LEU A 207 2.20 6.83 -21.89
C LEU A 207 0.77 6.28 -22.03
N LEU A 208 -0.03 6.36 -20.96
CA LEU A 208 -1.39 5.81 -20.92
C LEU A 208 -2.48 6.85 -21.20
N GLY A 209 -2.12 8.11 -21.44
CA GLY A 209 -3.07 9.19 -21.69
C GLY A 209 -3.92 9.55 -20.46
N ILE A 210 -3.34 9.46 -19.26
CA ILE A 210 -4.02 9.82 -18.01
C ILE A 210 -3.82 11.31 -17.74
N HIS A 211 -4.90 12.07 -17.74
CA HIS A 211 -4.88 13.54 -17.60
C HIS A 211 -5.48 13.96 -16.25
N ASN A 212 -4.64 14.06 -15.22
CA ASN A 212 -5.00 14.58 -13.91
C ASN A 212 -3.98 15.63 -13.46
N ALA A 213 -4.39 16.58 -12.61
CA ALA A 213 -3.47 17.51 -11.95
C ALA A 213 -2.45 16.75 -11.09
N HIS A 214 -1.22 17.27 -11.04
CA HIS A 214 -0.12 16.65 -10.29
C HIS A 214 -0.04 17.18 -8.85
N HIS A 215 0.67 16.44 -8.00
CA HIS A 215 1.07 16.83 -6.65
C HIS A 215 -0.12 17.18 -5.73
N ARG A 216 -1.18 16.40 -5.83
CA ARG A 216 -2.29 16.33 -4.89
C ARG A 216 -2.57 14.86 -4.65
N ALA A 217 -2.51 14.45 -3.39
CA ALA A 217 -2.54 13.03 -3.01
C ALA A 217 -3.71 12.26 -3.64
N LEU A 218 -4.92 12.85 -3.66
CA LEU A 218 -6.05 12.18 -4.30
C LEU A 218 -5.87 12.03 -5.83
N ASN A 219 -5.35 13.03 -6.52
CA ASN A 219 -5.15 12.97 -7.97
C ASN A 219 -4.07 11.94 -8.35
N ASP A 220 -3.03 11.82 -7.53
CA ASP A 220 -1.95 10.86 -7.75
C ASP A 220 -2.41 9.43 -7.41
N ALA A 221 -3.24 9.26 -6.36
CA ALA A 221 -3.95 8.01 -6.09
C ALA A 221 -4.90 7.60 -7.25
N ILE A 222 -5.66 8.54 -7.83
CA ILE A 222 -6.48 8.28 -9.03
C ILE A 222 -5.61 7.84 -10.20
N SER A 223 -4.50 8.54 -10.47
CA SER A 223 -3.58 8.19 -11.55
C SER A 223 -2.98 6.81 -11.35
N ALA A 224 -2.54 6.49 -10.14
CA ALA A 224 -2.03 5.16 -9.78
C ALA A 224 -3.11 4.07 -9.90
N SER A 225 -4.38 4.41 -9.64
CA SER A 225 -5.51 3.49 -9.81
C SER A 225 -5.77 3.16 -11.27
N GLU A 226 -5.65 4.13 -12.18
CA GLU A 226 -5.78 3.88 -13.63
C GLU A 226 -4.63 3.01 -14.15
N ILE A 227 -3.39 3.23 -13.68
CA ILE A 227 -2.24 2.37 -14.00
C ILE A 227 -2.50 0.95 -13.50
N LEU A 228 -3.05 0.78 -12.29
CA LEU A 228 -3.40 -0.52 -11.72
C LEU A 228 -4.45 -1.24 -12.57
N LYS A 229 -5.54 -0.55 -12.93
CA LYS A 229 -6.60 -1.10 -13.79
C LYS A 229 -6.06 -1.53 -15.15
N TYR A 230 -5.22 -0.69 -15.78
CA TYR A 230 -4.58 -1.06 -17.03
C TYR A 230 -3.70 -2.30 -16.87
N ALA A 231 -2.90 -2.37 -15.81
CA ALA A 231 -2.05 -3.51 -15.53
C ALA A 231 -2.86 -4.82 -15.37
N PHE A 232 -4.03 -4.76 -14.76
CA PHE A 232 -4.92 -5.93 -14.61
C PHE A 232 -5.34 -6.50 -15.98
N THR A 233 -5.56 -5.66 -17.00
CA THR A 233 -5.89 -6.14 -18.37
C THR A 233 -4.74 -6.88 -19.07
N LYS A 234 -3.54 -6.84 -18.50
CA LYS A 234 -2.31 -7.44 -19.05
C LYS A 234 -1.78 -8.62 -18.24
N LEU A 235 -2.51 -9.03 -17.22
CA LEU A 235 -2.11 -10.18 -16.39
C LEU A 235 -2.19 -11.49 -17.19
N PRO A 236 -1.23 -12.40 -17.03
CA PRO A 236 -1.33 -13.73 -17.60
C PRO A 236 -2.42 -14.54 -16.87
N PHE A 237 -3.05 -15.47 -17.57
CA PHE A 237 -4.13 -16.32 -17.03
C PHE A 237 -3.74 -17.09 -15.76
N SER A 238 -2.46 -17.34 -15.53
CA SER A 238 -1.97 -18.01 -14.33
C SER A 238 -2.00 -17.14 -13.05
N VAL A 239 -2.30 -15.85 -13.17
CA VAL A 239 -2.41 -14.91 -12.03
C VAL A 239 -3.89 -14.72 -11.73
N GLN A 240 -4.42 -15.51 -10.80
CA GLN A 240 -5.84 -15.54 -10.48
C GLN A 240 -6.13 -14.96 -9.11
N THR A 241 -5.31 -15.29 -8.10
CA THR A 241 -5.53 -14.83 -6.73
C THR A 241 -4.73 -13.57 -6.41
N THR A 242 -5.10 -12.92 -5.33
CA THR A 242 -4.39 -11.73 -4.81
C THR A 242 -2.92 -12.05 -4.51
N GLU A 243 -2.60 -13.22 -3.95
CA GLU A 243 -1.21 -13.58 -3.66
C GLU A 243 -0.43 -13.94 -4.94
N ASP A 244 -1.08 -14.50 -5.97
CA ASP A 244 -0.47 -14.68 -7.28
C ASP A 244 -0.08 -13.32 -7.90
N LEU A 245 -0.97 -12.32 -7.80
CA LEU A 245 -0.71 -10.96 -8.26
C LEU A 245 0.49 -10.32 -7.54
N ILE A 246 0.52 -10.41 -6.20
CA ILE A 246 1.62 -9.86 -5.40
C ILE A 246 2.95 -10.55 -5.77
N LYS A 247 2.95 -11.87 -5.90
CA LYS A 247 4.11 -12.65 -6.32
C LYS A 247 4.55 -12.30 -7.74
N PHE A 248 3.61 -12.24 -8.69
CA PHE A 248 3.86 -11.85 -10.08
C PHE A 248 4.52 -10.47 -10.14
N SER A 249 4.02 -9.47 -9.43
CA SER A 249 4.56 -8.12 -9.42
C SER A 249 6.04 -8.06 -8.99
N LYS A 250 6.49 -9.01 -8.15
CA LYS A 250 7.86 -9.04 -7.60
C LYS A 250 8.81 -9.92 -8.42
N SER A 251 8.34 -11.05 -8.95
CA SER A 251 9.20 -12.13 -9.47
C SER A 251 9.15 -12.34 -10.99
N ALA A 252 8.11 -11.88 -11.68
CA ALA A 252 8.00 -12.02 -13.13
C ALA A 252 9.07 -11.18 -13.87
N PRO A 253 9.46 -11.56 -15.10
CA PRO A 253 10.39 -10.79 -15.92
C PRO A 253 9.89 -9.35 -16.17
N SER A 254 10.81 -8.39 -16.20
CA SER A 254 10.48 -7.01 -16.50
C SER A 254 10.37 -6.79 -18.02
N MET A 255 9.37 -6.00 -18.41
CA MET A 255 9.16 -5.52 -19.79
C MET A 255 9.87 -4.19 -20.10
N LYS A 256 10.83 -3.76 -19.24
CA LYS A 256 11.54 -2.49 -19.41
C LYS A 256 12.25 -2.42 -20.75
N ILE A 257 11.97 -1.36 -21.51
CA ILE A 257 12.64 -1.06 -22.78
C ILE A 257 13.95 -0.32 -22.48
N ASN A 258 15.10 -0.83 -22.94
CA ASN A 258 16.36 -0.11 -22.85
C ASN A 258 16.39 1.00 -23.90
N PRO A 259 16.76 2.24 -23.55
CA PRO A 259 16.79 3.37 -24.47
C PRO A 259 17.88 3.25 -25.57
N ASN A 260 18.89 2.38 -25.37
CA ASN A 260 19.89 2.03 -26.39
C ASN A 260 19.83 0.51 -26.59
N PRO A 261 19.09 -0.01 -27.57
CA PRO A 261 19.50 -1.27 -28.16
C PRO A 261 20.89 -0.97 -28.77
N SER A 262 21.95 -1.50 -28.14
CA SER A 262 23.23 -1.62 -28.88
C SER A 262 22.88 -2.18 -30.24
N LEU A 263 23.22 -1.45 -31.29
CA LEU A 263 23.21 -1.93 -32.64
C LEU A 263 24.04 -3.22 -32.65
N ALA A 264 23.38 -4.35 -32.42
CA ALA A 264 23.94 -5.65 -32.70
C ALA A 264 23.96 -5.74 -34.24
N GLY A 265 25.15 -5.42 -34.78
CA GLY A 265 25.50 -5.64 -36.18
C GLY A 265 25.48 -7.13 -36.52
#